data_b6611e2e2b9d3f42896918600ad3e39a
#
_entry.id   b6611e2e2b9d3f42896918600ad3e39a
#
_cell.length_a   1.000
_cell.length_b   1.000
_cell.length_c   1.000
_cell.angle_alpha   90.00
_cell.angle_beta   90.00
_cell.angle_gamma   90.00
#
_symmetry.space_group_name_H-M   'P 1'
#
loop_
_entity.id
_entity.type
_entity.pdbx_description
1 polymer ?
#
loop_
_entity_poly.entity_id
_entity_poly.type
_entity_poly.pdbx_seq_one_letter_code
_entity_poly.pdbx_strand_id
1 'polypeptide(L)'
;MGEYSRVEQSFDDIETVWRYNKNGIFAVLEFVRKTGCKILYAGSSTKFGDGGMGRTASPYAWTKASNTELVKNYGDWFNVPYAITYFYNVYGGREIASGKYATLIALFKDKMRREQPLTVVSPGQQKRNFTHIEDIIDGLALVGEQGYGDEFGIGCPESYSILEVAQMFGGNIEMLPERRGNSCLLYTSPSPRDRQKSRMPSSA
;
A
#
# COMPACT_ATOMS: atom_id res chain seq x y z
N MET A 1 13.87 -1.41 -4.98
CA MET A 1 14.56 -1.19 -3.71
C MET A 1 13.70 -1.73 -2.59
N GLY A 2 14.32 -2.40 -1.61
CA GLY A 2 13.60 -3.07 -0.54
C GLY A 2 13.36 -2.16 0.66
N GLU A 3 12.30 -1.37 0.63
CA GLU A 3 11.83 -0.73 1.86
C GLU A 3 11.10 -1.74 2.75
N TYR A 4 11.17 -1.53 4.05
CA TYR A 4 10.40 -2.30 5.03
C TYR A 4 8.91 -2.00 4.81
N SER A 5 8.06 -3.03 4.72
CA SER A 5 6.69 -2.88 4.21
C SER A 5 5.61 -3.46 5.14
N ARG A 6 5.89 -3.66 6.42
CA ARG A 6 4.93 -4.24 7.38
C ARG A 6 4.59 -3.25 8.49
N VAL A 7 3.30 -3.06 8.72
CA VAL A 7 2.79 -2.08 9.69
C VAL A 7 3.01 -2.59 11.12
N GLU A 8 2.45 -3.75 11.47
CA GLU A 8 2.47 -4.31 12.82
C GLU A 8 3.91 -4.58 13.30
N GLN A 9 4.70 -5.27 12.48
CA GLN A 9 6.08 -5.62 12.81
C GLN A 9 7.03 -4.41 12.87
N SER A 10 6.63 -3.26 12.33
CA SER A 10 7.46 -2.05 12.37
C SER A 10 7.67 -1.48 13.78
N PHE A 11 6.82 -1.83 14.73
CA PHE A 11 6.99 -1.44 16.13
C PHE A 11 8.14 -2.19 16.82
N ASP A 12 8.35 -3.45 16.45
CA ASP A 12 9.39 -4.29 17.02
C ASP A 12 10.73 -4.13 16.27
N ASP A 13 10.66 -3.83 14.96
CA ASP A 13 11.81 -3.76 14.05
C ASP A 13 12.20 -2.30 13.71
N ILE A 14 12.03 -1.36 14.63
CA ILE A 14 12.16 0.09 14.36
C ILE A 14 13.52 0.49 13.75
N GLU A 15 14.62 -0.11 14.21
CA GLU A 15 15.95 0.14 13.67
C GLU A 15 16.06 -0.28 12.20
N THR A 16 15.52 -1.45 11.87
CA THR A 16 15.48 -1.98 10.51
C THR A 16 14.61 -1.10 9.61
N VAL A 17 13.46 -0.67 10.10
CA VAL A 17 12.57 0.27 9.41
C VAL A 17 13.31 1.57 9.08
N TRP A 18 14.02 2.13 10.08
CA TRP A 18 14.76 3.37 9.87
C TRP A 18 15.88 3.21 8.85
N ARG A 19 16.68 2.17 8.99
CA ARG A 19 17.82 1.89 8.10
C ARG A 19 17.39 1.72 6.65
N TYR A 20 16.35 0.93 6.38
CA TYR A 20 15.91 0.68 5.02
C TYR A 20 15.05 1.82 4.45
N ASN A 21 14.13 2.36 5.23
CA ASN A 21 13.21 3.35 4.71
C ASN A 21 13.80 4.77 4.71
N LYS A 22 14.53 5.17 5.74
CA LYS A 22 15.08 6.54 5.83
C LYS A 22 16.45 6.69 5.18
N ASN A 23 17.41 5.84 5.58
CA ASN A 23 18.74 5.92 4.99
C ASN A 23 18.74 5.46 3.54
N GLY A 24 17.93 4.44 3.21
CA GLY A 24 17.80 3.94 1.85
C GLY A 24 17.26 4.98 0.87
N ILE A 25 16.18 5.67 1.21
CA ILE A 25 15.62 6.71 0.33
C ILE A 25 16.59 7.88 0.14
N PHE A 26 17.31 8.28 1.19
CA PHE A 26 18.30 9.35 1.09
C PHE A 26 19.39 9.01 0.06
N ALA A 27 19.95 7.80 0.11
CA ALA A 27 20.96 7.37 -0.85
C ALA A 27 20.45 7.38 -2.29
N VAL A 28 19.19 7.00 -2.50
CA VAL A 28 18.56 7.04 -3.83
C VAL A 28 18.33 8.46 -4.31
N LEU A 29 17.83 9.33 -3.46
CA LEU A 29 17.59 10.73 -3.80
C LEU A 29 18.90 11.45 -4.15
N GLU A 30 19.99 11.18 -3.45
CA GLU A 30 21.31 11.70 -3.80
C GLU A 30 21.82 11.13 -5.13
N PHE A 31 21.53 9.86 -5.42
CA PHE A 31 21.86 9.28 -6.73
C PHE A 31 21.06 9.96 -7.87
N VAL A 32 19.76 10.08 -7.75
CA VAL A 32 18.92 10.71 -8.80
C VAL A 32 19.24 12.19 -8.95
N ARG A 33 19.56 12.90 -7.86
CA ARG A 33 20.01 14.29 -7.90
C ARG A 33 21.30 14.47 -8.72
N LYS A 34 22.26 13.54 -8.59
CA LYS A 34 23.54 13.55 -9.30
C LYS A 34 23.41 13.14 -10.78
N THR A 35 22.50 12.23 -11.07
CA THR A 35 22.34 11.67 -12.42
C THR A 35 21.29 12.37 -13.27
N GLY A 36 20.40 13.14 -12.66
CA GLY A 36 19.24 13.75 -13.34
C GLY A 36 18.14 12.75 -13.71
N CYS A 37 18.23 11.49 -13.25
CA CYS A 37 17.21 10.49 -13.54
C CYS A 37 15.91 10.83 -12.82
N LYS A 38 14.78 10.45 -13.44
CA LYS A 38 13.47 10.50 -12.78
C LYS A 38 13.34 9.41 -11.71
N ILE A 39 12.82 9.77 -10.54
CA ILE A 39 12.45 8.80 -9.53
C ILE A 39 10.97 8.45 -9.62
N LEU A 40 10.67 7.15 -9.66
CA LEU A 40 9.32 6.62 -9.46
C LEU A 40 9.26 6.04 -8.05
N TYR A 41 8.57 6.72 -7.15
CA TYR A 41 8.51 6.35 -5.74
C TYR A 41 7.20 5.66 -5.39
N ALA A 42 7.29 4.48 -4.79
CA ALA A 42 6.14 3.79 -4.24
C ALA A 42 5.76 4.40 -2.88
N GLY A 43 4.78 5.25 -2.84
CA GLY A 43 4.17 5.77 -1.61
C GLY A 43 3.40 4.68 -0.85
N SER A 44 2.70 5.08 0.19
CA SER A 44 1.81 4.19 0.93
C SER A 44 0.42 4.80 1.08
N SER A 45 -0.60 4.01 0.82
CA SER A 45 -2.00 4.40 1.04
C SER A 45 -2.31 4.71 2.52
N THR A 46 -1.43 4.32 3.46
CA THR A 46 -1.58 4.64 4.87
C THR A 46 -1.65 6.16 5.14
N LYS A 47 -1.06 6.99 4.28
CA LYS A 47 -1.17 8.45 4.42
C LYS A 47 -2.60 8.98 4.26
N PHE A 48 -3.47 8.23 3.57
CA PHE A 48 -4.86 8.62 3.31
C PHE A 48 -5.84 8.10 4.36
N GLY A 49 -5.38 7.24 5.29
CA GLY A 49 -6.22 6.66 6.31
C GLY A 49 -6.63 7.64 7.39
N ASP A 50 -7.80 7.40 8.00
CA ASP A 50 -8.36 8.19 9.10
C ASP A 50 -8.34 9.70 8.83
N GLY A 51 -8.75 10.12 7.62
CA GLY A 51 -8.75 11.53 7.25
C GLY A 51 -7.35 12.16 7.16
N GLY A 52 -6.30 11.35 6.94
CA GLY A 52 -4.91 11.79 6.87
C GLY A 52 -4.10 11.56 8.16
N MET A 53 -4.73 11.13 9.24
CA MET A 53 -4.04 10.80 10.50
C MET A 53 -3.29 9.46 10.45
N GLY A 54 -3.55 8.62 9.47
CA GLY A 54 -2.87 7.33 9.28
C GLY A 54 -1.34 7.43 9.14
N ARG A 55 -0.81 8.62 8.80
CA ARG A 55 0.64 8.87 8.71
C ARG A 55 1.41 8.65 10.02
N THR A 56 0.76 8.79 11.17
CA THR A 56 1.38 8.64 12.50
C THR A 56 1.02 7.33 13.18
N ALA A 57 0.26 6.46 12.49
CA ALA A 57 -0.27 5.23 13.08
C ALA A 57 0.79 4.15 13.37
N SER A 58 1.97 4.22 12.75
CA SER A 58 3.08 3.28 12.97
C SER A 58 4.41 3.85 12.48
N PRO A 59 5.57 3.29 12.91
CA PRO A 59 6.88 3.63 12.37
C PRO A 59 6.95 3.47 10.84
N TYR A 60 6.37 2.40 10.29
CA TYR A 60 6.26 2.20 8.86
C TYR A 60 5.46 3.34 8.18
N ALA A 61 4.26 3.63 8.67
CA ALA A 61 3.41 4.66 8.08
C ALA A 61 4.08 6.03 8.10
N TRP A 62 4.73 6.37 9.22
CA TRP A 62 5.46 7.62 9.36
C TRP A 62 6.64 7.71 8.38
N THR A 63 7.46 6.67 8.25
CA THR A 63 8.58 6.68 7.31
C THR A 63 8.11 6.82 5.87
N LYS A 64 7.05 6.13 5.47
CA LYS A 64 6.47 6.23 4.12
C LYS A 64 5.92 7.63 3.83
N ALA A 65 5.18 8.22 4.77
CA ALA A 65 4.64 9.56 4.62
C ALA A 65 5.75 10.63 4.54
N SER A 66 6.72 10.58 5.46
CA SER A 66 7.85 11.51 5.46
C SER A 66 8.77 11.35 4.24
N ASN A 67 8.91 10.13 3.70
CA ASN A 67 9.66 9.90 2.46
C ASN A 67 8.93 10.48 1.25
N THR A 68 7.60 10.38 1.21
CA THR A 68 6.79 11.04 0.18
C THR A 68 7.03 12.56 0.19
N GLU A 69 7.03 13.18 1.36
CA GLU A 69 7.35 14.61 1.51
C GLU A 69 8.79 14.92 1.08
N LEU A 70 9.75 14.07 1.46
CA LEU A 70 11.15 14.25 1.09
C LEU A 70 11.36 14.17 -0.43
N VAL A 71 10.71 13.23 -1.12
CA VAL A 71 10.76 13.13 -2.58
C VAL A 71 10.25 14.41 -3.25
N LYS A 72 9.13 14.97 -2.75
CA LYS A 72 8.57 16.24 -3.24
C LYS A 72 9.55 17.40 -3.02
N ASN A 73 10.11 17.49 -1.82
CA ASN A 73 11.08 18.52 -1.48
C ASN A 73 12.35 18.45 -2.34
N TYR A 74 12.82 17.24 -2.70
CA TYR A 74 13.92 17.11 -3.65
C TYR A 74 13.56 17.59 -5.05
N GLY A 75 12.30 17.41 -5.47
CA GLY A 75 11.78 18.03 -6.67
C GLY A 75 11.86 19.55 -6.62
N ASP A 76 11.39 20.15 -5.53
CA ASP A 76 11.35 21.60 -5.34
C ASP A 76 12.76 22.21 -5.14
N TRP A 77 13.61 21.57 -4.34
CA TRP A 77 14.94 22.11 -4.01
C TRP A 77 15.96 21.94 -5.12
N PHE A 78 15.90 20.81 -5.83
CA PHE A 78 16.97 20.40 -6.77
C PHE A 78 16.47 20.12 -8.18
N ASN A 79 15.19 20.41 -8.45
CA ASN A 79 14.55 20.13 -9.74
C ASN A 79 14.68 18.65 -10.19
N VAL A 80 14.60 17.72 -9.23
CA VAL A 80 14.61 16.28 -9.49
C VAL A 80 13.26 15.88 -10.07
N PRO A 81 13.18 15.28 -11.26
CA PRO A 81 11.92 14.79 -11.80
C PRO A 81 11.44 13.57 -11.00
N TYR A 82 10.18 13.59 -10.59
CA TYR A 82 9.61 12.49 -9.78
C TYR A 82 8.16 12.18 -10.16
N ALA A 83 7.73 10.94 -9.85
CA ALA A 83 6.34 10.56 -9.77
C ALA A 83 6.12 9.66 -8.55
N ILE A 84 5.01 9.84 -7.84
CA ILE A 84 4.68 9.08 -6.63
C ILE A 84 3.41 8.27 -6.88
N THR A 85 3.53 6.96 -6.71
CA THR A 85 2.45 5.99 -6.94
C THR A 85 1.98 5.36 -5.64
N TYR A 86 0.73 4.91 -5.59
CA TYR A 86 0.12 4.26 -4.45
C TYR A 86 -0.57 2.98 -4.90
N PHE A 87 -0.17 1.83 -4.32
CA PHE A 87 -0.73 0.53 -4.65
C PHE A 87 -1.72 0.07 -3.59
N TYR A 88 -2.69 -0.74 -4.02
CA TYR A 88 -3.72 -1.32 -3.16
C TYR A 88 -3.68 -2.84 -3.27
N ASN A 89 -3.29 -3.51 -2.16
CA ASN A 89 -3.27 -4.97 -1.98
C ASN A 89 -2.91 -5.77 -3.24
N VAL A 90 -1.69 -5.57 -3.71
CA VAL A 90 -1.17 -6.24 -4.91
C VAL A 90 -1.10 -7.74 -4.67
N TYR A 91 -1.58 -8.52 -5.64
CA TYR A 91 -1.49 -9.97 -5.64
C TYR A 91 -0.96 -10.51 -6.97
N GLY A 92 -0.43 -11.73 -6.99
CA GLY A 92 0.11 -12.34 -8.22
C GLY A 92 0.93 -13.58 -7.99
N GLY A 93 1.79 -13.90 -8.95
CA GLY A 93 2.45 -15.22 -9.05
C GLY A 93 3.58 -15.44 -8.06
N ARG A 94 4.19 -14.54 -7.37
CA ARG A 94 5.36 -14.74 -6.51
C ARG A 94 5.16 -14.24 -5.09
N GLU A 95 3.93 -14.29 -4.61
CA GLU A 95 3.58 -13.87 -3.26
C GLU A 95 4.15 -14.81 -2.20
N ILE A 96 4.44 -14.26 -1.03
CA ILE A 96 4.86 -15.02 0.13
C ILE A 96 3.62 -15.63 0.78
N ALA A 97 3.57 -16.97 0.83
CA ALA A 97 2.43 -17.73 1.35
C ALA A 97 2.56 -18.12 2.83
N SER A 98 3.72 -17.92 3.47
CA SER A 98 3.96 -18.36 4.85
C SER A 98 4.75 -17.35 5.67
N GLY A 99 4.70 -17.51 7.00
CA GLY A 99 5.41 -16.65 7.95
C GLY A 99 4.77 -15.27 8.11
N LYS A 100 5.48 -14.39 8.82
CA LYS A 100 4.99 -13.04 9.17
C LYS A 100 4.78 -12.11 7.98
N TYR A 101 5.26 -12.46 6.82
CA TYR A 101 5.14 -11.67 5.58
C TYR A 101 4.13 -12.23 4.58
N ALA A 102 3.37 -13.28 4.95
CA ALA A 102 2.35 -13.86 4.09
C ALA A 102 1.30 -12.81 3.67
N THR A 103 0.91 -12.87 2.39
CA THR A 103 -0.19 -12.08 1.85
C THR A 103 -1.48 -12.89 1.87
N LEU A 104 -2.63 -12.22 1.90
CA LEU A 104 -3.92 -12.90 2.06
C LEU A 104 -4.18 -13.90 0.92
N ILE A 105 -4.02 -13.46 -0.31
CA ILE A 105 -4.29 -14.29 -1.49
C ILE A 105 -3.36 -15.51 -1.55
N ALA A 106 -2.06 -15.31 -1.29
CA ALA A 106 -1.10 -16.42 -1.26
C ALA A 106 -1.39 -17.41 -0.12
N LEU A 107 -1.77 -16.90 1.07
CA LEU A 107 -2.17 -17.73 2.21
C LEU A 107 -3.40 -18.59 1.85
N PHE A 108 -4.41 -18.00 1.23
CA PHE A 108 -5.60 -18.74 0.82
C PHE A 108 -5.28 -19.79 -0.26
N LYS A 109 -4.47 -19.43 -1.27
CA LYS A 109 -3.98 -20.40 -2.27
C LYS A 109 -3.22 -21.57 -1.64
N ASP A 110 -2.35 -21.31 -0.66
CA ASP A 110 -1.58 -22.35 0.02
C ASP A 110 -2.49 -23.27 0.84
N LYS A 111 -3.43 -22.70 1.61
CA LYS A 111 -4.41 -23.45 2.37
C LYS A 111 -5.30 -24.32 1.50
N MET A 112 -5.77 -23.81 0.37
CA MET A 112 -6.54 -24.59 -0.60
C MET A 112 -5.75 -25.77 -1.15
N ARG A 113 -4.46 -25.58 -1.49
CA ARG A 113 -3.59 -26.67 -1.94
C ARG A 113 -3.37 -27.77 -0.90
N ARG A 114 -3.43 -27.38 0.39
CA ARG A 114 -3.27 -28.30 1.54
C ARG A 114 -4.59 -28.84 2.06
N GLU A 115 -5.70 -28.55 1.39
CA GLU A 115 -7.05 -28.92 1.82
C GLU A 115 -7.39 -28.43 3.25
N GLN A 116 -6.83 -27.30 3.64
CA GLN A 116 -7.05 -26.67 4.95
C GLN A 116 -8.13 -25.58 4.85
N PRO A 117 -8.90 -25.36 5.93
CA PRO A 117 -9.89 -24.29 5.95
C PRO A 117 -9.24 -22.91 5.81
N LEU A 118 -9.93 -22.01 5.10
CA LEU A 118 -9.54 -20.61 4.96
C LEU A 118 -9.86 -19.89 6.26
N THR A 119 -8.85 -19.32 6.92
CA THR A 119 -9.07 -18.61 8.18
C THR A 119 -9.37 -17.14 7.94
N VAL A 120 -10.52 -16.68 8.45
CA VAL A 120 -10.98 -15.30 8.37
C VAL A 120 -11.17 -14.75 9.78
N VAL A 121 -10.52 -13.62 10.10
CA VAL A 121 -10.70 -12.95 11.40
C VAL A 121 -12.07 -12.26 11.41
N SER A 122 -12.88 -12.56 12.44
CA SER A 122 -14.22 -11.99 12.59
C SER A 122 -14.23 -10.46 12.66
N PRO A 123 -15.24 -9.81 12.09
CA PRO A 123 -16.35 -10.34 11.30
C PRO A 123 -16.01 -10.57 9.81
N GLY A 124 -14.78 -10.34 9.37
CA GLY A 124 -14.35 -10.50 7.97
C GLY A 124 -14.86 -9.44 6.98
N GLN A 125 -15.51 -8.39 7.50
CA GLN A 125 -16.16 -7.33 6.70
C GLN A 125 -15.20 -6.25 6.20
N GLN A 126 -13.91 -6.32 6.55
CA GLN A 126 -12.90 -5.37 6.10
C GLN A 126 -12.76 -5.44 4.59
N LYS A 127 -13.08 -4.35 3.91
CA LYS A 127 -12.97 -4.26 2.44
C LYS A 127 -11.57 -3.89 1.99
N ARG A 128 -11.14 -4.48 0.89
CA ARG A 128 -9.86 -4.24 0.22
C ARG A 128 -10.06 -4.21 -1.29
N ASN A 129 -9.32 -3.34 -1.94
CA ASN A 129 -9.13 -3.40 -3.39
C ASN A 129 -7.97 -4.36 -3.65
N PHE A 130 -8.18 -5.36 -4.47
CA PHE A 130 -7.13 -6.32 -4.85
C PHE A 130 -6.76 -6.08 -6.31
N THR A 131 -5.48 -5.84 -6.59
CA THR A 131 -4.99 -5.49 -7.92
C THR A 131 -3.95 -6.52 -8.36
N HIS A 132 -4.11 -7.05 -9.57
CA HIS A 132 -3.14 -8.01 -10.10
C HIS A 132 -1.80 -7.32 -10.38
N ILE A 133 -0.70 -8.05 -10.21
CA ILE A 133 0.64 -7.50 -10.38
C ILE A 133 0.91 -6.98 -11.80
N GLU A 134 0.31 -7.58 -12.82
CA GLU A 134 0.46 -7.15 -14.21
C GLU A 134 -0.15 -5.77 -14.40
N ASP A 135 -1.36 -5.51 -13.87
CA ASP A 135 -2.00 -4.18 -13.93
C ASP A 135 -1.16 -3.13 -13.19
N ILE A 136 -0.51 -3.52 -12.09
CA ILE A 136 0.41 -2.63 -11.36
C ILE A 136 1.63 -2.30 -12.21
N ILE A 137 2.22 -3.29 -12.91
CA ILE A 137 3.39 -3.09 -13.76
C ILE A 137 3.06 -2.17 -14.92
N ASP A 138 1.93 -2.39 -15.59
CA ASP A 138 1.48 -1.56 -16.70
C ASP A 138 1.22 -0.12 -16.25
N GLY A 139 0.54 0.04 -15.11
CA GLY A 139 0.32 1.35 -14.50
C GLY A 139 1.61 2.05 -14.10
N LEU A 140 2.59 1.32 -13.57
CA LEU A 140 3.91 1.85 -13.23
C LEU A 140 4.70 2.28 -14.48
N ALA A 141 4.66 1.50 -15.55
CA ALA A 141 5.32 1.85 -16.81
C ALA A 141 4.73 3.16 -17.36
N LEU A 142 3.40 3.25 -17.41
CA LEU A 142 2.70 4.45 -17.86
C LEU A 142 3.04 5.69 -17.03
N VAL A 143 3.01 5.57 -15.69
CA VAL A 143 3.39 6.68 -14.78
C VAL A 143 4.88 6.99 -14.89
N GLY A 144 5.72 5.98 -15.09
CA GLY A 144 7.16 6.15 -15.31
C GLY A 144 7.46 7.01 -16.54
N GLU A 145 6.76 6.78 -17.63
CA GLU A 145 6.93 7.50 -18.89
C GLU A 145 6.29 8.90 -18.87
N GLN A 146 5.04 8.99 -18.42
CA GLN A 146 4.20 10.18 -18.63
C GLN A 146 3.87 10.95 -17.35
N GLY A 147 3.90 10.30 -16.17
CA GLY A 147 3.47 10.89 -14.90
C GLY A 147 4.54 11.77 -14.27
N TYR A 148 4.14 12.91 -13.72
CA TYR A 148 4.98 13.79 -12.89
C TYR A 148 4.20 14.24 -11.66
N GLY A 149 4.86 14.32 -10.52
CA GLY A 149 4.25 14.78 -9.26
C GLY A 149 3.70 13.64 -8.42
N ASP A 150 2.65 13.90 -7.66
CA ASP A 150 2.05 13.00 -6.67
C ASP A 150 0.64 12.54 -7.11
N GLU A 151 0.07 11.61 -6.30
CA GLU A 151 -1.33 11.17 -6.37
C GLU A 151 -1.67 10.13 -7.47
N PHE A 152 -0.69 9.41 -8.00
CA PHE A 152 -0.96 8.32 -8.92
C PHE A 152 -1.40 7.05 -8.18
N GLY A 153 -2.71 6.88 -7.99
CA GLY A 153 -3.29 5.64 -7.44
C GLY A 153 -3.40 4.56 -8.51
N ILE A 154 -2.72 3.43 -8.31
CA ILE A 154 -2.80 2.26 -9.19
C ILE A 154 -3.52 1.15 -8.43
N GLY A 155 -4.73 0.82 -8.87
CA GLY A 155 -5.53 -0.19 -8.18
C GLY A 155 -6.88 -0.42 -8.85
N CYS A 156 -7.43 -1.62 -8.63
CA CYS A 156 -8.77 -1.98 -9.05
C CYS A 156 -9.80 -1.10 -8.31
N PRO A 157 -10.80 -0.55 -8.99
CA PRO A 157 -11.84 0.26 -8.34
C PRO A 157 -12.75 -0.55 -7.43
N GLU A 158 -12.93 -1.85 -7.70
CA GLU A 158 -13.78 -2.73 -6.91
C GLU A 158 -13.10 -3.10 -5.59
N SER A 159 -13.89 -3.16 -4.53
CA SER A 159 -13.43 -3.60 -3.22
C SER A 159 -14.25 -4.79 -2.73
N TYR A 160 -13.56 -5.77 -2.15
CA TYR A 160 -14.16 -6.98 -1.59
C TYR A 160 -13.81 -7.10 -0.11
N SER A 161 -14.75 -7.59 0.67
CA SER A 161 -14.45 -7.98 2.06
C SER A 161 -13.56 -9.23 2.10
N ILE A 162 -12.85 -9.42 3.18
CA ILE A 162 -12.02 -10.62 3.36
C ILE A 162 -12.88 -11.89 3.29
N LEU A 163 -14.10 -11.82 3.81
CA LEU A 163 -15.05 -12.94 3.76
C LEU A 163 -15.52 -13.22 2.33
N GLU A 164 -15.86 -12.19 1.53
CA GLU A 164 -16.20 -12.37 0.12
C GLU A 164 -15.06 -13.00 -0.65
N VAL A 165 -13.82 -12.55 -0.43
CA VAL A 165 -12.64 -13.16 -1.07
C VAL A 165 -12.51 -14.64 -0.68
N ALA A 166 -12.66 -14.99 0.60
CA ALA A 166 -12.62 -16.39 1.03
C ALA A 166 -13.72 -17.23 0.35
N GLN A 167 -14.94 -16.70 0.23
CA GLN A 167 -16.04 -17.35 -0.47
C GLN A 167 -15.74 -17.58 -1.95
N MET A 168 -15.09 -16.64 -2.64
CA MET A 168 -14.66 -16.79 -4.03
C MET A 168 -13.68 -17.95 -4.24
N PHE A 169 -12.87 -18.29 -3.23
CA PHE A 169 -12.00 -19.46 -3.26
C PHE A 169 -12.77 -20.79 -3.16
N GLY A 170 -14.00 -20.78 -2.61
CA GLY A 170 -14.88 -21.95 -2.55
C GLY A 170 -14.49 -23.04 -1.54
N GLY A 171 -13.55 -22.77 -0.63
CA GLY A 171 -13.13 -23.69 0.43
C GLY A 171 -13.95 -23.55 1.72
N ASN A 172 -13.72 -24.48 2.67
CA ASN A 172 -14.23 -24.34 4.02
C ASN A 172 -13.64 -23.08 4.68
N ILE A 173 -14.49 -22.31 5.37
CA ILE A 173 -14.08 -21.07 6.05
C ILE A 173 -14.17 -21.30 7.56
N GLU A 174 -13.05 -21.03 8.24
CA GLU A 174 -12.96 -21.00 9.70
C GLU A 174 -12.88 -19.56 10.19
N MET A 175 -13.85 -19.14 10.98
CA MET A 175 -13.87 -17.81 11.57
C MET A 175 -12.99 -17.78 12.83
N LEU A 176 -11.97 -16.94 12.82
CA LEU A 176 -11.11 -16.72 13.99
C LEU A 176 -11.68 -15.58 14.87
N PRO A 177 -11.40 -15.58 16.18
CA PRO A 177 -11.76 -14.47 17.07
C PRO A 177 -11.20 -13.14 16.57
N GLU A 178 -11.91 -12.07 16.87
CA GLU A 178 -11.48 -10.71 16.58
C GLU A 178 -10.15 -10.40 17.28
N ARG A 179 -9.19 -9.78 16.54
CA ARG A 179 -7.91 -9.37 17.11
C ARG A 179 -8.00 -7.93 17.59
N ARG A 180 -7.45 -7.64 18.78
CA ARG A 180 -7.28 -6.27 19.27
C ARG A 180 -6.43 -5.47 18.26
N GLY A 181 -6.95 -4.32 17.84
CA GLY A 181 -6.27 -3.46 16.85
C GLY A 181 -6.69 -3.71 15.38
N ASN A 182 -7.54 -4.67 15.09
CA ASN A 182 -8.23 -4.75 13.81
C ASN A 182 -9.30 -3.67 13.74
N SER A 183 -8.91 -2.41 13.57
CA SER A 183 -9.91 -1.38 13.31
C SER A 183 -10.58 -1.68 11.97
N CYS A 184 -11.90 -1.68 11.97
CA CYS A 184 -12.76 -1.86 10.79
C CYS A 184 -12.54 -0.78 9.72
N LEU A 185 -11.69 0.21 10.01
CA LEU A 185 -11.40 1.41 9.25
C LEU A 185 -10.08 1.33 8.46
N LEU A 186 -9.80 0.21 7.83
CA LEU A 186 -8.68 0.15 6.90
C LEU A 186 -9.18 0.32 5.47
N TYR A 187 -9.13 1.59 5.05
CA TYR A 187 -8.95 2.05 3.67
C TYR A 187 -9.92 1.51 2.61
N THR A 188 -11.07 2.08 2.54
CA THR A 188 -11.64 2.35 1.22
C THR A 188 -10.83 3.50 0.64
N SER A 189 -10.07 3.26 -0.42
CA SER A 189 -9.55 4.36 -1.22
C SER A 189 -10.72 5.26 -1.57
N PRO A 190 -10.66 6.58 -1.32
CA PRO A 190 -11.70 7.44 -1.84
C PRO A 190 -11.74 7.24 -3.35
N SER A 191 -12.90 6.87 -3.88
CA SER A 191 -13.12 6.77 -5.31
C SER A 191 -12.65 8.07 -5.97
N PRO A 192 -12.09 8.05 -7.19
CA PRO A 192 -11.83 9.29 -7.95
C PRO A 192 -13.04 10.22 -8.01
N ARG A 193 -14.27 9.67 -7.94
CA ARG A 193 -15.53 10.43 -7.85
C ARG A 193 -15.71 11.18 -6.52
N ASP A 194 -15.20 10.67 -5.41
CA ASP A 194 -15.31 11.33 -4.10
C ASP A 194 -14.34 12.50 -3.99
N ARG A 195 -13.21 12.48 -4.70
CA ARG A 195 -12.28 13.61 -4.79
C ARG A 195 -12.83 14.77 -5.62
N GLN A 196 -13.69 14.53 -6.61
CA GLN A 196 -14.33 15.61 -7.36
C GLN A 196 -15.35 16.39 -6.53
N LYS A 197 -16.05 15.73 -5.60
CA LYS A 197 -17.03 16.40 -4.71
C LYS A 197 -16.36 17.32 -3.67
N SER A 198 -15.14 17.02 -3.25
CA SER A 198 -14.40 17.84 -2.27
C SER A 198 -13.74 19.09 -2.86
N ARG A 199 -13.75 19.25 -4.19
CA ARG A 199 -13.19 20.40 -4.92
C ARG A 199 -14.22 21.41 -5.44
N MET A 200 -15.51 21.21 -5.15
CA MET A 200 -16.49 22.23 -5.47
C MET A 200 -16.39 23.36 -4.43
N PRO A 201 -16.10 24.62 -4.83
CA PRO A 201 -16.22 25.74 -3.92
C PRO A 201 -17.68 25.83 -3.48
N SER A 202 -17.90 25.96 -2.17
CA SER A 202 -19.21 26.34 -1.66
C SER A 202 -19.55 27.69 -2.29
N SER A 203 -20.49 27.69 -3.21
CA SER A 203 -21.09 28.92 -3.71
C SER A 203 -21.75 29.63 -2.54
N ALA A 204 -21.23 30.83 -2.23
CA ALA A 204 -21.86 31.78 -1.32
C ALA A 204 -23.25 32.15 -1.80
#